data_37f85ed402c5052b836aa927819914a6
#
_entry.id   37f85ed402c5052b836aa927819914a6
#
_cell.length_a   1.000
_cell.length_b   1.000
_cell.length_c   1.000
_cell.angle_alpha   90.00
_cell.angle_beta   90.00
_cell.angle_gamma   90.00
#
_symmetry.space_group_name_H-M   'P 1'
#
loop_
_entity.id
_entity.type
_entity.pdbx_description
1 polymer ?
#
loop_
_entity_poly.entity_id
_entity_poly.type
_entity_poly.pdbx_seq_one_letter_code
_entity_poly.pdbx_strand_id
1 'polypeptide(L)'
;MLAKLLTYSLFGIDARPVEAEVDISPAAMPKTILVGLAEAAVKESVHRIERALVNSGYTRPIDRIVINLSPADFPKEASSFDLPIALGILAASGQLVSDAFARYSAVGELALDGSVRRVKGVLSMALQARSDGRQGLVVPVENAQEAAVVEGIEIIPVGSLAEAVGFFSGAIQIDPEPFSWEQAVRELGQYTVDYSDVKGQEMAKRAVTVAASGRHHLLMIGSPGTGKTLLAQRLGTILPELSAEESVETTRVYSAVGRLAAGESLMLTRPFRSPHHTISEAGLVGGGTTPSPGEISLAHNGILFLDELPEFNRRTLEVMRQPLEENCVTISRAVGSMTFPASLMLVAAMNPCPCGFRGDPKRNCNCSPIHIERYLSKISGPLLDRIDIHIEVPPVPFRELSNEQTGTDSRTIREQVVQARAIQQERFRGQTSSLNGTMSPRQIRKFCKLAKDAESLLKTAMEEMGLSARAHDKILRVSRTIADLDGAEAIDVPHLTEAINYRALDRSYWTM
;
A
#
# COMPACT_ATOMS: atom_id res chain seq x y z
N MET A 1 12.78 -38.41 -20.11
CA MET A 1 11.35 -38.45 -19.75
C MET A 1 10.92 -37.04 -19.42
N LEU A 2 9.74 -36.58 -19.87
CA LEU A 2 9.25 -35.23 -19.66
C LEU A 2 8.35 -35.17 -18.42
N ALA A 3 8.62 -34.23 -17.51
CA ALA A 3 7.76 -33.88 -16.39
C ALA A 3 7.28 -32.43 -16.51
N LYS A 4 6.06 -32.15 -16.06
CA LYS A 4 5.43 -30.83 -16.11
C LYS A 4 4.83 -30.47 -14.76
N LEU A 5 5.15 -29.29 -14.27
CA LEU A 5 4.61 -28.73 -13.02
C LEU A 5 4.16 -27.30 -13.24
N LEU A 6 3.02 -26.94 -12.69
CA LEU A 6 2.59 -25.55 -12.65
C LEU A 6 3.17 -24.86 -11.42
N THR A 7 3.72 -23.69 -11.65
CA THR A 7 4.23 -22.77 -10.63
C THR A 7 3.83 -21.34 -10.98
N TYR A 8 4.26 -20.36 -10.20
CA TYR A 8 3.87 -18.95 -10.38
C TYR A 8 5.08 -18.04 -10.34
N SER A 9 5.03 -16.99 -11.15
CA SER A 9 5.97 -15.86 -11.15
C SER A 9 5.26 -14.60 -10.77
N LEU A 10 5.89 -13.80 -9.94
CA LEU A 10 5.40 -12.46 -9.62
C LEU A 10 5.62 -11.51 -10.80
N PHE A 11 4.60 -10.72 -11.14
CA PHE A 11 4.65 -9.66 -12.15
C PHE A 11 4.00 -8.39 -11.57
N GLY A 12 4.82 -7.49 -11.05
CA GLY A 12 4.34 -6.37 -10.20
C GLY A 12 3.83 -6.88 -8.85
N ILE A 13 2.54 -6.74 -8.60
CA ILE A 13 1.85 -7.32 -7.43
C ILE A 13 0.99 -8.54 -7.80
N ASP A 14 0.84 -8.84 -9.07
CA ASP A 14 0.08 -9.98 -9.57
C ASP A 14 0.97 -11.19 -9.77
N ALA A 15 0.39 -12.38 -9.73
CA ALA A 15 1.08 -13.60 -10.10
C ALA A 15 0.62 -14.09 -11.48
N ARG A 16 1.54 -14.65 -12.23
CA ARG A 16 1.26 -15.30 -13.52
C ARG A 16 1.64 -16.77 -13.48
N PRO A 17 0.83 -17.67 -14.08
CA PRO A 17 1.16 -19.07 -14.16
C PRO A 17 2.40 -19.30 -15.04
N VAL A 18 3.24 -20.22 -14.60
CA VAL A 18 4.44 -20.68 -15.31
C VAL A 18 4.45 -22.20 -15.27
N GLU A 19 4.53 -22.84 -16.43
CA GLU A 19 4.74 -24.27 -16.52
C GLU A 19 6.24 -24.56 -16.53
N ALA A 20 6.72 -25.27 -15.51
CA ALA A 20 8.07 -25.78 -15.46
C ALA A 20 8.10 -27.17 -16.13
N GLU A 21 8.66 -27.25 -17.32
CA GLU A 21 8.84 -28.48 -18.07
C GLU A 21 10.30 -28.96 -17.92
N VAL A 22 10.47 -30.19 -17.46
CA VAL A 22 11.80 -30.78 -17.28
C VAL A 22 11.90 -32.04 -18.13
N ASP A 23 12.83 -32.05 -19.10
CA ASP A 23 13.14 -33.21 -19.90
C ASP A 23 14.55 -33.73 -19.61
N ILE A 24 14.63 -35.03 -19.37
CA ILE A 24 15.91 -35.76 -19.18
C ILE A 24 16.10 -36.73 -20.31
N SER A 25 17.20 -36.56 -21.05
CA SER A 25 17.58 -37.39 -22.20
C SER A 25 19.02 -37.87 -22.07
N PRO A 26 19.32 -39.16 -22.44
CA PRO A 26 20.68 -39.69 -22.40
C PRO A 26 21.66 -38.80 -23.18
N ALA A 27 22.81 -38.50 -22.56
CA ALA A 27 23.87 -37.75 -23.22
C ALA A 27 25.26 -38.20 -22.76
N ALA A 28 26.22 -38.12 -23.66
CA ALA A 28 27.61 -38.47 -23.36
C ALA A 28 28.29 -37.51 -22.36
N MET A 29 27.78 -36.28 -22.29
CA MET A 29 28.24 -35.26 -21.30
C MET A 29 27.05 -34.69 -20.52
N PRO A 30 27.08 -34.73 -19.18
CA PRO A 30 26.07 -34.09 -18.34
C PRO A 30 26.00 -32.59 -18.63
N LYS A 31 24.81 -32.09 -18.90
CA LYS A 31 24.59 -30.66 -19.12
C LYS A 31 23.17 -30.25 -18.71
N THR A 32 23.06 -29.27 -17.86
CA THR A 32 21.78 -28.61 -17.54
C THR A 32 21.59 -27.36 -18.39
N ILE A 33 20.48 -27.27 -19.11
CA ILE A 33 20.13 -26.13 -19.97
C ILE A 33 18.81 -25.57 -19.48
N LEU A 34 18.78 -24.26 -19.18
CA LEU A 34 17.58 -23.54 -18.75
C LEU A 34 17.16 -22.55 -19.83
N VAL A 35 15.91 -22.64 -20.29
CA VAL A 35 15.30 -21.77 -21.31
C VAL A 35 13.99 -21.17 -20.82
N GLY A 36 13.41 -20.20 -21.54
CA GLY A 36 12.15 -19.55 -21.19
C GLY A 36 12.32 -18.16 -20.57
N LEU A 37 13.27 -17.35 -21.06
CA LEU A 37 13.58 -15.99 -20.56
C LEU A 37 13.96 -15.96 -19.06
N ALA A 38 14.66 -17.00 -18.59
CA ALA A 38 15.20 -17.05 -17.25
C ALA A 38 16.34 -16.04 -17.09
N GLU A 39 16.24 -15.17 -16.10
CA GLU A 39 17.29 -14.19 -15.76
C GLU A 39 18.45 -14.81 -14.97
N ALA A 40 19.46 -13.98 -14.63
CA ALA A 40 20.68 -14.46 -13.99
C ALA A 40 20.38 -15.22 -12.68
N ALA A 41 19.48 -14.71 -11.86
CA ALA A 41 19.10 -15.34 -10.58
C ALA A 41 18.54 -16.76 -10.75
N VAL A 42 17.73 -16.99 -11.78
CA VAL A 42 17.17 -18.33 -12.08
C VAL A 42 18.22 -19.24 -12.71
N LYS A 43 19.18 -18.68 -13.45
CA LYS A 43 20.31 -19.47 -14.00
C LYS A 43 21.27 -19.93 -12.91
N GLU A 44 21.48 -19.11 -11.87
CA GLU A 44 22.26 -19.49 -10.69
C GLU A 44 21.56 -20.57 -9.85
N SER A 45 20.24 -20.65 -9.88
CA SER A 45 19.47 -21.63 -9.11
C SER A 45 19.80 -23.08 -9.48
N VAL A 46 20.25 -23.34 -10.71
CA VAL A 46 20.65 -24.69 -11.14
C VAL A 46 21.68 -25.30 -10.20
N HIS A 47 22.68 -24.53 -9.79
CA HIS A 47 23.71 -25.02 -8.86
C HIS A 47 23.16 -25.27 -7.45
N ARG A 48 22.23 -24.39 -6.97
CA ARG A 48 21.56 -24.61 -5.69
C ARG A 48 20.71 -25.87 -5.70
N ILE A 49 19.91 -26.06 -6.75
CA ILE A 49 19.04 -27.21 -6.93
C ILE A 49 19.85 -28.49 -6.97
N GLU A 50 20.94 -28.54 -7.76
CA GLU A 50 21.81 -29.73 -7.85
C GLU A 50 22.39 -30.11 -6.46
N ARG A 51 22.79 -29.14 -5.66
CA ARG A 51 23.31 -29.39 -4.31
C ARG A 51 22.21 -29.78 -3.33
N ALA A 52 21.07 -29.12 -3.39
CA ALA A 52 19.91 -29.45 -2.56
C ALA A 52 19.45 -30.90 -2.79
N LEU A 53 19.38 -31.35 -4.05
CA LEU A 53 19.04 -32.74 -4.40
C LEU A 53 19.99 -33.73 -3.74
N VAL A 54 21.30 -33.55 -3.91
CA VAL A 54 22.33 -34.47 -3.37
C VAL A 54 22.32 -34.46 -1.83
N ASN A 55 22.24 -33.27 -1.21
CA ASN A 55 22.25 -33.12 0.24
C ASN A 55 20.96 -33.63 0.90
N SER A 56 19.85 -33.68 0.15
CA SER A 56 18.60 -34.31 0.59
C SER A 56 18.54 -35.81 0.33
N GLY A 57 19.63 -36.46 -0.16
CA GLY A 57 19.73 -37.89 -0.34
C GLY A 57 19.21 -38.40 -1.70
N TYR A 58 18.90 -37.50 -2.65
CA TYR A 58 18.47 -37.88 -3.99
C TYR A 58 19.63 -37.97 -4.96
N THR A 59 19.47 -38.79 -6.01
CA THR A 59 20.50 -38.96 -7.02
C THR A 59 20.37 -37.89 -8.10
N ARG A 60 21.44 -37.12 -8.31
CA ARG A 60 21.51 -36.21 -9.47
C ARG A 60 21.63 -37.01 -10.75
N PRO A 61 20.75 -36.78 -11.76
CA PRO A 61 20.90 -37.40 -13.08
C PRO A 61 22.22 -36.95 -13.75
N ILE A 62 22.94 -37.87 -14.31
CA ILE A 62 24.19 -37.63 -15.06
C ILE A 62 23.96 -37.49 -16.57
N ASP A 63 22.73 -37.19 -16.95
CA ASP A 63 22.22 -37.02 -18.29
C ASP A 63 22.11 -35.54 -18.69
N ARG A 64 21.63 -35.29 -19.91
CA ARG A 64 21.27 -33.93 -20.34
C ARG A 64 19.90 -33.58 -19.78
N ILE A 65 19.85 -32.49 -19.00
CA ILE A 65 18.63 -31.95 -18.43
C ILE A 65 18.28 -30.66 -19.17
N VAL A 66 17.07 -30.56 -19.72
CA VAL A 66 16.53 -29.35 -20.32
C VAL A 66 15.35 -28.90 -19.46
N ILE A 67 15.42 -27.67 -18.95
CA ILE A 67 14.38 -27.05 -18.15
C ILE A 67 13.81 -25.89 -18.96
N ASN A 68 12.51 -25.91 -19.24
CA ASN A 68 11.81 -24.84 -19.93
C ASN A 68 10.77 -24.19 -18.99
N LEU A 69 10.83 -22.87 -18.82
CA LEU A 69 9.85 -22.09 -18.07
C LEU A 69 8.92 -21.38 -19.06
N SER A 70 7.76 -21.98 -19.33
CA SER A 70 6.76 -21.51 -20.29
C SER A 70 5.67 -20.65 -19.60
N PRO A 71 5.15 -19.57 -20.24
CA PRO A 71 5.51 -19.03 -21.55
C PRO A 71 6.78 -18.16 -21.52
N ALA A 72 7.42 -17.99 -22.68
CA ALA A 72 8.61 -17.15 -22.84
C ALA A 72 8.25 -15.70 -23.27
N ASP A 73 7.17 -15.13 -22.74
CA ASP A 73 6.65 -13.80 -23.07
C ASP A 73 6.98 -12.73 -22.01
N PHE A 74 7.46 -13.16 -20.83
CA PHE A 74 7.92 -12.27 -19.76
C PHE A 74 9.16 -12.85 -19.04
N PRO A 75 10.03 -12.00 -18.47
CA PRO A 75 11.21 -12.42 -17.71
C PRO A 75 10.82 -13.16 -16.42
N LYS A 76 11.60 -14.18 -16.03
CA LYS A 76 11.47 -14.92 -14.78
C LYS A 76 12.67 -14.58 -13.90
N GLU A 77 12.45 -13.80 -12.84
CA GLU A 77 13.51 -13.23 -12.01
C GLU A 77 13.64 -13.90 -10.64
N ALA A 78 12.65 -14.71 -10.25
CA ALA A 78 12.54 -15.15 -8.87
C ALA A 78 13.22 -16.50 -8.61
N SER A 79 13.79 -16.65 -7.39
CA SER A 79 14.25 -17.92 -6.83
C SER A 79 13.11 -18.87 -6.45
N SER A 80 11.84 -18.44 -6.55
CA SER A 80 10.64 -19.23 -6.26
C SER A 80 10.49 -20.49 -7.14
N PHE A 81 11.26 -20.57 -8.23
CA PHE A 81 11.27 -21.72 -9.14
C PHE A 81 12.16 -22.88 -8.68
N ASP A 82 13.00 -22.70 -7.66
CA ASP A 82 13.96 -23.76 -7.25
C ASP A 82 13.24 -25.05 -6.84
N LEU A 83 12.21 -24.95 -5.98
CA LEU A 83 11.44 -26.11 -5.54
C LEU A 83 10.70 -26.82 -6.68
N PRO A 84 9.89 -26.13 -7.53
CA PRO A 84 9.22 -26.80 -8.66
C PRO A 84 10.20 -27.39 -9.68
N ILE A 85 11.34 -26.77 -9.94
CA ILE A 85 12.37 -27.35 -10.83
C ILE A 85 12.96 -28.61 -10.21
N ALA A 86 13.28 -28.61 -8.91
CA ALA A 86 13.81 -29.80 -8.22
C ALA A 86 12.81 -30.96 -8.27
N LEU A 87 11.54 -30.71 -7.97
CA LEU A 87 10.47 -31.70 -8.09
C LEU A 87 10.33 -32.23 -9.53
N GLY A 88 10.44 -31.33 -10.52
CA GLY A 88 10.44 -31.69 -11.94
C GLY A 88 11.61 -32.59 -12.34
N ILE A 89 12.82 -32.34 -11.84
CA ILE A 89 14.00 -33.18 -12.06
C ILE A 89 13.78 -34.58 -11.46
N LEU A 90 13.27 -34.67 -10.23
CA LEU A 90 12.97 -35.93 -9.57
C LEU A 90 11.89 -36.72 -10.30
N ALA A 91 10.85 -36.04 -10.78
CA ALA A 91 9.79 -36.67 -11.56
C ALA A 91 10.29 -37.16 -12.92
N ALA A 92 11.07 -36.36 -13.66
CA ALA A 92 11.62 -36.72 -14.95
C ALA A 92 12.68 -37.83 -14.87
N SER A 93 13.38 -37.97 -13.72
CA SER A 93 14.33 -39.07 -13.48
C SER A 93 13.68 -40.35 -12.93
N GLY A 94 12.36 -40.33 -12.67
CA GLY A 94 11.65 -41.50 -12.11
C GLY A 94 11.84 -41.69 -10.61
N GLN A 95 12.51 -40.77 -9.91
CA GLN A 95 12.69 -40.81 -8.45
C GLN A 95 11.44 -40.36 -7.70
N LEU A 96 10.55 -39.60 -8.34
CA LEU A 96 9.26 -39.16 -7.81
C LEU A 96 8.16 -39.52 -8.81
N VAL A 97 7.18 -40.28 -8.37
CA VAL A 97 5.96 -40.58 -9.15
C VAL A 97 4.80 -39.95 -8.39
N SER A 98 4.01 -39.08 -9.05
CA SER A 98 2.92 -38.35 -8.40
C SER A 98 1.83 -37.98 -9.37
N ASP A 99 0.58 -38.24 -9.00
CA ASP A 99 -0.61 -37.71 -9.66
C ASP A 99 -1.04 -36.33 -9.07
N ALA A 100 -0.40 -35.91 -7.99
CA ALA A 100 -0.73 -34.67 -7.30
C ALA A 100 -0.29 -33.41 -8.07
N PHE A 101 0.66 -33.51 -9.02
CA PHE A 101 1.09 -32.39 -9.86
C PHE A 101 -0.05 -31.79 -10.70
N ALA A 102 -1.08 -32.56 -11.03
CA ALA A 102 -2.26 -32.05 -11.72
C ALA A 102 -3.13 -31.15 -10.83
N ARG A 103 -3.07 -31.31 -9.51
CA ARG A 103 -3.95 -30.65 -8.54
C ARG A 103 -3.24 -29.57 -7.72
N TYR A 104 -1.96 -29.78 -7.41
CA TYR A 104 -1.15 -28.87 -6.58
C TYR A 104 -0.06 -28.21 -7.41
N SER A 105 0.15 -26.94 -7.14
CA SER A 105 1.31 -26.18 -7.62
C SER A 105 2.32 -26.02 -6.48
N ALA A 106 3.56 -25.67 -6.80
CA ALA A 106 4.60 -25.48 -5.78
C ALA A 106 5.40 -24.21 -6.06
N VAL A 107 5.81 -23.51 -4.99
CA VAL A 107 6.73 -22.37 -5.02
C VAL A 107 7.68 -22.45 -3.83
N GLY A 108 8.94 -22.06 -4.02
CA GLY A 108 9.92 -22.04 -2.94
C GLY A 108 11.34 -21.89 -3.45
N GLU A 109 12.18 -21.20 -2.68
CA GLU A 109 13.63 -21.15 -2.89
C GLU A 109 14.28 -22.30 -2.13
N LEU A 110 15.28 -22.96 -2.71
CA LEU A 110 16.04 -24.00 -2.04
C LEU A 110 17.38 -23.47 -1.53
N ALA A 111 17.70 -23.79 -0.26
CA ALA A 111 19.04 -23.70 0.24
C ALA A 111 19.87 -24.94 -0.16
N LEU A 112 21.19 -24.87 -0.01
CA LEU A 112 22.09 -25.94 -0.40
C LEU A 112 21.88 -27.24 0.42
N ASP A 113 21.36 -27.14 1.63
CA ASP A 113 21.02 -28.26 2.53
C ASP A 113 19.65 -28.88 2.23
N GLY A 114 18.91 -28.35 1.24
CA GLY A 114 17.57 -28.80 0.88
C GLY A 114 16.45 -28.17 1.70
N SER A 115 16.72 -27.23 2.59
CA SER A 115 15.68 -26.44 3.26
C SER A 115 14.97 -25.52 2.27
N VAL A 116 13.65 -25.35 2.46
CA VAL A 116 12.81 -24.46 1.62
C VAL A 116 12.71 -23.10 2.32
N ARG A 117 13.09 -22.04 1.61
CA ARG A 117 13.14 -20.67 2.12
C ARG A 117 12.00 -19.82 1.62
N ARG A 118 11.67 -18.79 2.39
CA ARG A 118 10.66 -17.78 2.09
C ARG A 118 10.87 -17.15 0.71
N VAL A 119 9.75 -16.93 -0.02
CA VAL A 119 9.71 -16.24 -1.30
C VAL A 119 8.73 -15.06 -1.24
N LYS A 120 8.87 -14.12 -2.19
CA LYS A 120 8.02 -12.92 -2.25
C LYS A 120 6.73 -13.20 -3.01
N GLY A 121 5.64 -12.52 -2.63
CA GLY A 121 4.40 -12.50 -3.39
C GLY A 121 3.57 -13.77 -3.30
N VAL A 122 3.75 -14.59 -2.27
CA VAL A 122 3.04 -15.88 -2.14
C VAL A 122 1.53 -15.68 -2.01
N LEU A 123 1.07 -14.61 -1.37
CA LEU A 123 -0.35 -14.26 -1.33
C LEU A 123 -0.95 -14.10 -2.74
N SER A 124 -0.25 -13.39 -3.63
CA SER A 124 -0.69 -13.24 -5.03
C SER A 124 -0.63 -14.56 -5.80
N MET A 125 0.36 -15.41 -5.50
CA MET A 125 0.47 -16.74 -6.11
C MET A 125 -0.67 -17.67 -5.65
N ALA A 126 -1.08 -17.61 -4.38
CA ALA A 126 -2.21 -18.36 -3.85
C ALA A 126 -3.54 -17.89 -4.47
N LEU A 127 -3.75 -16.57 -4.62
CA LEU A 127 -4.91 -16.01 -5.31
C LEU A 127 -5.00 -16.49 -6.77
N GLN A 128 -3.86 -16.49 -7.47
CA GLN A 128 -3.82 -16.97 -8.86
C GLN A 128 -4.04 -18.49 -8.95
N ALA A 129 -3.44 -19.27 -8.05
CA ALA A 129 -3.63 -20.72 -8.00
C ALA A 129 -5.11 -21.11 -7.80
N ARG A 130 -5.81 -20.38 -6.91
CA ARG A 130 -7.26 -20.52 -6.75
C ARG A 130 -8.02 -20.18 -8.03
N SER A 131 -7.66 -19.07 -8.69
CA SER A 131 -8.29 -18.65 -9.96
C SER A 131 -8.10 -19.67 -11.07
N ASP A 132 -6.94 -20.34 -11.10
CA ASP A 132 -6.61 -21.40 -12.06
C ASP A 132 -7.26 -22.76 -11.70
N GLY A 133 -8.09 -22.80 -10.64
CA GLY A 133 -8.80 -24.01 -10.21
C GLY A 133 -7.90 -25.08 -9.58
N ARG A 134 -6.74 -24.71 -9.02
CA ARG A 134 -5.88 -25.64 -8.28
C ARG A 134 -6.51 -26.01 -6.94
N GLN A 135 -6.34 -27.28 -6.55
CA GLN A 135 -6.75 -27.72 -5.22
C GLN A 135 -5.89 -27.09 -4.14
N GLY A 136 -4.57 -26.98 -4.36
CA GLY A 136 -3.68 -26.39 -3.38
C GLY A 136 -2.37 -25.84 -3.96
N LEU A 137 -1.65 -25.15 -3.07
CA LEU A 137 -0.34 -24.56 -3.31
C LEU A 137 0.62 -25.00 -2.20
N VAL A 138 1.72 -25.66 -2.60
CA VAL A 138 2.82 -26.02 -1.70
C VAL A 138 3.74 -24.81 -1.56
N VAL A 139 3.97 -24.36 -0.33
CA VAL A 139 4.69 -23.13 -0.02
C VAL A 139 5.72 -23.34 1.10
N PRO A 140 6.74 -22.48 1.23
CA PRO A 140 7.60 -22.48 2.41
C PRO A 140 6.80 -22.27 3.70
N VAL A 141 7.16 -22.94 4.79
CA VAL A 141 6.52 -22.79 6.12
C VAL A 141 6.41 -21.32 6.53
N GLU A 142 7.46 -20.52 6.25
CA GLU A 142 7.49 -19.09 6.58
C GLU A 142 6.46 -18.24 5.82
N ASN A 143 5.93 -18.74 4.70
CA ASN A 143 4.89 -18.08 3.89
C ASN A 143 3.49 -18.68 4.10
N ALA A 144 3.35 -19.75 4.86
CA ALA A 144 2.11 -20.50 4.94
C ALA A 144 0.94 -19.64 5.47
N GLN A 145 1.16 -18.90 6.55
CA GLN A 145 0.14 -18.02 7.13
C GLN A 145 -0.30 -16.90 6.19
N GLU A 146 0.65 -16.31 5.43
CA GLU A 146 0.38 -15.30 4.42
C GLU A 146 -0.52 -15.85 3.30
N ALA A 147 -0.24 -17.08 2.84
CA ALA A 147 -1.00 -17.73 1.77
C ALA A 147 -2.37 -18.24 2.24
N ALA A 148 -2.46 -18.72 3.50
CA ALA A 148 -3.67 -19.32 4.08
C ALA A 148 -4.85 -18.33 4.21
N VAL A 149 -4.59 -17.03 4.10
CA VAL A 149 -5.62 -15.98 4.00
C VAL A 149 -6.58 -16.21 2.81
N VAL A 150 -6.12 -16.90 1.78
CA VAL A 150 -6.89 -17.15 0.56
C VAL A 150 -7.84 -18.33 0.78
N GLU A 151 -9.10 -18.04 1.02
CA GLU A 151 -10.13 -19.06 1.17
C GLU A 151 -10.34 -19.88 -0.11
N GLY A 152 -10.66 -21.15 0.03
CA GLY A 152 -11.02 -22.03 -1.09
C GLY A 152 -9.83 -22.67 -1.81
N ILE A 153 -8.63 -22.62 -1.23
CA ILE A 153 -7.43 -23.32 -1.68
C ILE A 153 -6.68 -23.91 -0.48
N GLU A 154 -6.13 -25.10 -0.61
CA GLU A 154 -5.31 -25.74 0.42
C GLU A 154 -3.87 -25.21 0.37
N ILE A 155 -3.37 -24.71 1.48
CA ILE A 155 -1.98 -24.22 1.59
C ILE A 155 -1.17 -25.25 2.35
N ILE A 156 -0.23 -25.90 1.66
CA ILE A 156 0.58 -26.99 2.21
C ILE A 156 1.98 -26.44 2.59
N PRO A 157 2.26 -26.29 3.88
CA PRO A 157 3.54 -25.80 4.37
C PRO A 157 4.62 -26.89 4.25
N VAL A 158 5.78 -26.55 3.68
CA VAL A 158 6.95 -27.42 3.61
C VAL A 158 8.21 -26.70 4.07
N GLY A 159 8.99 -27.33 4.93
CA GLY A 159 10.27 -26.82 5.42
C GLY A 159 11.48 -27.35 4.64
N SER A 160 11.32 -28.44 3.89
CA SER A 160 12.41 -29.11 3.16
C SER A 160 11.94 -29.72 1.83
N LEU A 161 12.90 -29.94 0.94
CA LEU A 161 12.69 -30.69 -0.29
C LEU A 161 12.17 -32.11 -0.02
N ALA A 162 12.65 -32.75 1.05
CA ALA A 162 12.22 -34.09 1.43
C ALA A 162 10.75 -34.13 1.85
N GLU A 163 10.27 -33.14 2.60
CA GLU A 163 8.84 -33.00 2.94
C GLU A 163 7.99 -32.77 1.69
N ALA A 164 8.42 -31.90 0.79
CA ALA A 164 7.72 -31.67 -0.47
C ALA A 164 7.62 -32.96 -1.32
N VAL A 165 8.70 -33.70 -1.45
CA VAL A 165 8.70 -35.01 -2.14
C VAL A 165 7.80 -36.00 -1.43
N GLY A 166 7.85 -36.08 -0.10
CA GLY A 166 6.99 -36.93 0.72
C GLY A 166 5.50 -36.63 0.51
N PHE A 167 5.14 -35.36 0.46
CA PHE A 167 3.76 -34.92 0.16
C PHE A 167 3.33 -35.34 -1.25
N PHE A 168 4.12 -34.99 -2.27
CA PHE A 168 3.78 -35.30 -3.66
C PHE A 168 3.74 -36.81 -3.96
N SER A 169 4.59 -37.60 -3.30
CA SER A 169 4.57 -39.07 -3.42
C SER A 169 3.44 -39.74 -2.62
N GLY A 170 2.74 -38.98 -1.75
CA GLY A 170 1.75 -39.54 -0.84
C GLY A 170 2.36 -40.29 0.36
N ALA A 171 3.68 -40.23 0.56
CA ALA A 171 4.37 -40.88 1.68
C ALA A 171 4.20 -40.11 3.00
N ILE A 172 3.97 -38.79 2.94
CA ILE A 172 3.73 -37.91 4.09
C ILE A 172 2.41 -37.17 3.86
N GLN A 173 1.53 -37.20 4.82
CA GLN A 173 0.35 -36.36 4.88
C GLN A 173 0.72 -35.06 5.62
N ILE A 174 0.49 -33.91 4.99
CA ILE A 174 0.67 -32.60 5.59
C ILE A 174 -0.69 -31.92 5.59
N ASP A 175 -1.13 -31.51 6.77
CA ASP A 175 -2.40 -30.80 6.90
C ASP A 175 -2.27 -29.38 6.36
N PRO A 176 -3.30 -28.85 5.67
CA PRO A 176 -3.31 -27.47 5.22
C PRO A 176 -3.20 -26.46 6.37
N GLU A 177 -2.48 -25.39 6.15
CA GLU A 177 -2.34 -24.29 7.13
C GLU A 177 -3.71 -23.66 7.41
N PRO A 178 -4.18 -23.65 8.67
CA PRO A 178 -5.46 -23.03 9.02
C PRO A 178 -5.34 -21.49 9.06
N PHE A 179 -6.44 -20.80 8.73
CA PHE A 179 -6.54 -19.36 8.89
C PHE A 179 -7.87 -18.97 9.55
N SER A 180 -7.80 -17.99 10.47
CA SER A 180 -8.97 -17.40 11.12
C SER A 180 -8.85 -15.88 11.16
N TRP A 181 -9.80 -15.20 10.49
CA TRP A 181 -9.90 -13.74 10.53
C TRP A 181 -10.08 -13.20 11.95
N GLU A 182 -10.88 -13.86 12.76
CA GLU A 182 -11.16 -13.41 14.13
C GLU A 182 -9.88 -13.42 14.99
N GLN A 183 -9.06 -14.46 14.83
CA GLN A 183 -7.79 -14.57 15.56
C GLN A 183 -6.80 -13.52 15.05
N ALA A 184 -6.64 -13.36 13.76
CA ALA A 184 -5.75 -12.38 13.16
C ALA A 184 -6.09 -10.95 13.63
N VAL A 185 -7.37 -10.56 13.63
CA VAL A 185 -7.81 -9.24 14.09
C VAL A 185 -7.52 -9.01 15.57
N ARG A 186 -7.68 -10.03 16.43
CA ARG A 186 -7.38 -9.91 17.86
C ARG A 186 -5.90 -9.70 18.15
N GLU A 187 -5.02 -10.32 17.38
CA GLU A 187 -3.57 -10.33 17.64
C GLU A 187 -2.84 -9.12 17.06
N LEU A 188 -3.27 -8.59 15.90
CA LEU A 188 -2.49 -7.64 15.10
C LEU A 188 -3.04 -6.21 15.03
N GLY A 189 -4.28 -5.97 15.45
CA GLY A 189 -4.99 -4.69 15.22
C GLY A 189 -4.72 -3.56 16.22
N GLN A 190 -3.65 -3.58 17.02
CA GLN A 190 -3.46 -2.59 18.10
C GLN A 190 -2.50 -1.46 17.74
N TYR A 191 -2.94 -0.22 17.97
CA TYR A 191 -2.09 0.96 17.91
C TYR A 191 -1.48 1.26 19.29
N THR A 192 -0.21 1.65 19.32
CA THR A 192 0.52 2.01 20.56
C THR A 192 0.41 3.50 20.92
N VAL A 193 -0.25 4.31 20.09
CA VAL A 193 -0.38 5.77 20.23
C VAL A 193 -1.84 6.17 20.27
N ASP A 194 -2.15 7.30 20.94
CA ASP A 194 -3.51 7.80 21.10
C ASP A 194 -3.60 9.33 20.95
N TYR A 195 -4.75 9.87 20.50
CA TYR A 195 -4.99 11.31 20.38
C TYR A 195 -5.09 12.02 21.73
N SER A 196 -5.34 11.31 22.83
CA SER A 196 -5.27 11.86 24.19
C SER A 196 -3.91 12.45 24.55
N ASP A 197 -2.82 11.98 23.89
CA ASP A 197 -1.48 12.57 24.04
C ASP A 197 -1.37 13.97 23.42
N VAL A 198 -2.28 14.36 22.53
CA VAL A 198 -2.30 15.67 21.87
C VAL A 198 -3.08 16.64 22.73
N LYS A 199 -2.35 17.47 23.47
CA LYS A 199 -2.95 18.51 24.33
C LYS A 199 -3.35 19.73 23.52
N GLY A 200 -4.55 20.26 23.77
CA GLY A 200 -5.12 21.38 23.03
C GLY A 200 -5.34 21.05 21.55
N GLN A 201 -5.09 22.02 20.67
CA GLN A 201 -5.13 21.85 19.20
C GLN A 201 -6.51 21.42 18.65
N GLU A 202 -7.61 21.87 19.28
CA GLU A 202 -8.98 21.40 18.95
C GLU A 202 -9.35 21.67 17.47
N MET A 203 -8.94 22.83 16.91
CA MET A 203 -9.16 23.14 15.51
C MET A 203 -8.41 22.17 14.57
N ALA A 204 -7.17 21.80 14.93
CA ALA A 204 -6.41 20.83 14.16
C ALA A 204 -7.01 19.42 14.29
N LYS A 205 -7.46 19.01 15.48
CA LYS A 205 -8.18 17.75 15.69
C LYS A 205 -9.48 17.70 14.88
N ARG A 206 -10.27 18.80 14.85
CA ARG A 206 -11.49 18.89 14.03
C ARG A 206 -11.16 18.71 12.55
N ALA A 207 -10.16 19.42 12.02
CA ALA A 207 -9.73 19.29 10.63
C ALA A 207 -9.25 17.87 10.28
N VAL A 208 -8.49 17.24 11.18
CA VAL A 208 -8.05 15.84 11.05
C VAL A 208 -9.23 14.88 11.05
N THR A 209 -10.25 15.11 11.91
CA THR A 209 -11.50 14.32 11.94
C THR A 209 -12.26 14.43 10.62
N VAL A 210 -12.41 15.64 10.09
CA VAL A 210 -13.04 15.89 8.77
C VAL A 210 -12.25 15.19 7.66
N ALA A 211 -10.91 15.33 7.67
CA ALA A 211 -10.03 14.70 6.69
C ALA A 211 -10.14 13.17 6.74
N ALA A 212 -10.13 12.58 7.93
CA ALA A 212 -10.29 11.15 8.15
C ALA A 212 -11.66 10.62 7.69
N SER A 213 -12.72 11.39 7.97
CA SER A 213 -14.10 11.00 7.64
C SER A 213 -14.36 10.94 6.14
N GLY A 214 -13.83 11.90 5.37
CA GLY A 214 -14.03 11.97 3.92
C GLY A 214 -12.89 11.39 3.09
N ARG A 215 -11.77 10.99 3.70
CA ARG A 215 -10.50 10.70 3.02
C ARG A 215 -10.00 11.92 2.23
N HIS A 216 -10.02 13.09 2.87
CA HIS A 216 -9.49 14.31 2.30
C HIS A 216 -7.99 14.44 2.53
N HIS A 217 -7.27 14.96 1.54
CA HIS A 217 -5.86 15.29 1.71
C HIS A 217 -5.70 16.53 2.57
N LEU A 218 -4.70 16.53 3.45
CA LEU A 218 -4.49 17.57 4.49
C LEU A 218 -3.11 18.18 4.39
N LEU A 219 -3.04 19.52 4.43
CA LEU A 219 -1.82 20.30 4.61
C LEU A 219 -1.84 21.03 5.95
N MET A 220 -0.81 20.80 6.76
CA MET A 220 -0.59 21.47 8.05
C MET A 220 0.56 22.47 7.95
N ILE A 221 0.30 23.73 8.24
CA ILE A 221 1.31 24.81 8.25
C ILE A 221 1.47 25.30 9.69
N GLY A 222 2.71 25.40 10.17
CA GLY A 222 2.95 25.91 11.53
C GLY A 222 4.43 25.93 11.89
N SER A 223 4.77 26.69 12.92
CA SER A 223 6.15 26.82 13.43
C SER A 223 6.73 25.46 13.86
N PRO A 224 8.06 25.29 13.92
CA PRO A 224 8.67 24.08 14.46
C PRO A 224 8.18 23.80 15.90
N GLY A 225 7.93 22.52 16.21
CA GLY A 225 7.48 22.11 17.55
C GLY A 225 6.00 22.33 17.86
N THR A 226 5.16 22.68 16.87
CA THR A 226 3.70 22.83 17.07
C THR A 226 2.92 21.53 17.09
N GLY A 227 3.56 20.37 16.93
CA GLY A 227 2.89 19.06 17.03
C GLY A 227 2.34 18.51 15.72
N LYS A 228 2.69 19.06 14.54
CA LYS A 228 2.23 18.58 13.22
C LYS A 228 2.49 17.08 13.00
N THR A 229 3.71 16.65 13.26
CA THR A 229 4.12 15.23 13.14
C THR A 229 3.38 14.36 14.14
N LEU A 230 3.14 14.87 15.37
CA LEU A 230 2.40 14.17 16.41
C LEU A 230 0.94 13.90 15.99
N LEU A 231 0.27 14.92 15.41
CA LEU A 231 -1.08 14.80 14.86
C LEU A 231 -1.13 13.78 13.71
N ALA A 232 -0.16 13.84 12.79
CA ALA A 232 -0.11 12.95 11.64
C ALA A 232 0.08 11.47 12.02
N GLN A 233 0.99 11.18 12.94
CA GLN A 233 1.30 9.81 13.39
C GLN A 233 0.10 9.11 14.05
N ARG A 234 -0.81 9.87 14.65
CA ARG A 234 -1.99 9.32 15.31
C ARG A 234 -3.19 9.15 14.39
N LEU A 235 -3.11 9.64 13.15
CA LEU A 235 -4.22 9.58 12.20
C LEU A 235 -4.72 8.15 11.96
N GLY A 236 -3.80 7.16 11.94
CA GLY A 236 -4.17 5.75 11.81
C GLY A 236 -5.15 5.27 12.88
N THR A 237 -5.05 5.81 14.12
CA THR A 237 -5.87 5.38 15.26
C THR A 237 -7.35 5.77 15.16
N ILE A 238 -7.67 6.79 14.36
CA ILE A 238 -9.03 7.29 14.16
C ILE A 238 -9.68 6.82 12.85
N LEU A 239 -8.91 6.22 11.95
CA LEU A 239 -9.45 5.61 10.75
C LEU A 239 -10.16 4.29 11.09
N PRO A 240 -11.22 3.91 10.37
CA PRO A 240 -11.80 2.58 10.47
C PRO A 240 -10.76 1.50 10.17
N GLU A 241 -10.96 0.32 10.71
CA GLU A 241 -10.16 -0.86 10.38
C GLU A 241 -10.19 -1.13 8.87
N LEU A 242 -9.19 -1.84 8.37
CA LEU A 242 -9.21 -2.33 7.00
C LEU A 242 -10.34 -3.36 6.84
N SER A 243 -11.09 -3.29 5.75
CA SER A 243 -11.96 -4.40 5.37
C SER A 243 -11.10 -5.61 4.97
N ALA A 244 -11.71 -6.79 4.87
CA ALA A 244 -11.01 -7.99 4.43
C ALA A 244 -10.34 -7.78 3.05
N GLU A 245 -11.09 -7.16 2.11
CA GLU A 245 -10.56 -6.87 0.78
C GLU A 245 -9.43 -5.83 0.82
N GLU A 246 -9.61 -4.72 1.57
CA GLU A 246 -8.56 -3.71 1.76
C GLU A 246 -7.30 -4.32 2.40
N SER A 247 -7.46 -5.23 3.37
CA SER A 247 -6.37 -5.91 4.04
C SER A 247 -5.59 -6.81 3.09
N VAL A 248 -6.28 -7.64 2.31
CA VAL A 248 -5.66 -8.51 1.29
C VAL A 248 -4.94 -7.68 0.24
N GLU A 249 -5.58 -6.63 -0.30
CA GLU A 249 -4.97 -5.77 -1.32
C GLU A 249 -3.72 -5.06 -0.81
N THR A 250 -3.78 -4.53 0.43
CA THR A 250 -2.62 -3.89 1.06
C THR A 250 -1.50 -4.90 1.31
N THR A 251 -1.84 -6.08 1.81
CA THR A 251 -0.86 -7.16 2.08
C THR A 251 -0.16 -7.60 0.80
N ARG A 252 -0.86 -7.69 -0.34
CA ARG A 252 -0.27 -8.02 -1.64
C ARG A 252 0.86 -7.07 -2.03
N VAL A 253 0.69 -5.77 -1.77
CA VAL A 253 1.75 -4.77 -2.05
C VAL A 253 2.98 -5.04 -1.19
N TYR A 254 2.80 -5.33 0.11
CA TYR A 254 3.90 -5.60 1.04
C TYR A 254 4.58 -6.94 0.76
N SER A 255 3.80 -7.97 0.46
CA SER A 255 4.27 -9.30 0.08
C SER A 255 5.14 -9.25 -1.18
N ALA A 256 4.71 -8.53 -2.21
CA ALA A 256 5.44 -8.40 -3.47
C ALA A 256 6.85 -7.81 -3.31
N VAL A 257 7.06 -6.92 -2.34
CA VAL A 257 8.40 -6.35 -2.04
C VAL A 257 9.14 -7.08 -0.92
N GLY A 258 8.51 -8.10 -0.31
CA GLY A 258 9.09 -8.83 0.81
C GLY A 258 9.19 -8.02 2.11
N ARG A 259 8.28 -7.07 2.31
CA ARG A 259 8.22 -6.20 3.51
C ARG A 259 7.16 -6.62 4.53
N LEU A 260 6.50 -7.75 4.33
CA LEU A 260 5.65 -8.35 5.35
C LEU A 260 6.55 -8.94 6.44
N ALA A 261 6.31 -8.64 7.71
CA ALA A 261 7.16 -9.14 8.79
C ALA A 261 7.03 -10.66 8.94
N ALA A 262 8.05 -11.29 9.51
CA ALA A 262 7.99 -12.73 9.77
C ALA A 262 6.88 -13.03 10.81
N GLY A 263 5.97 -13.93 10.47
CA GLY A 263 4.81 -14.28 11.29
C GLY A 263 3.59 -13.36 11.12
N GLU A 264 3.68 -12.30 10.29
CA GLU A 264 2.49 -11.54 9.88
C GLU A 264 1.83 -12.20 8.67
N SER A 265 0.58 -12.60 8.84
CA SER A 265 -0.24 -13.14 7.76
C SER A 265 -0.86 -12.03 6.90
N LEU A 266 -1.22 -10.91 7.54
CA LEU A 266 -1.97 -9.81 6.94
C LEU A 266 -1.60 -8.46 7.54
N MET A 267 -1.72 -7.42 6.71
CA MET A 267 -1.77 -6.03 7.15
C MET A 267 -3.18 -5.72 7.66
N LEU A 268 -3.37 -5.62 8.97
CA LEU A 268 -4.66 -5.30 9.61
C LEU A 268 -4.76 -3.85 10.05
N THR A 269 -3.62 -3.18 10.24
CA THR A 269 -3.54 -1.75 10.51
C THR A 269 -3.29 -0.97 9.22
N ARG A 270 -3.90 0.22 9.12
CA ARG A 270 -3.65 1.10 7.96
C ARG A 270 -2.19 1.54 7.93
N PRO A 271 -1.50 1.35 6.81
CA PRO A 271 -0.10 1.74 6.68
C PRO A 271 0.11 3.24 6.94
N PHE A 272 1.14 3.59 7.69
CA PHE A 272 1.63 4.95 7.84
C PHE A 272 3.03 5.03 7.26
N ARG A 273 3.17 5.72 6.12
CA ARG A 273 4.45 5.87 5.42
C ARG A 273 4.93 7.31 5.53
N SER A 274 6.15 7.50 5.99
CA SER A 274 6.76 8.81 6.18
C SER A 274 8.18 8.82 5.58
N PRO A 275 8.30 8.92 4.25
CA PRO A 275 9.60 8.98 3.62
C PRO A 275 10.32 10.29 3.96
N HIS A 276 11.63 10.22 4.11
CA HIS A 276 12.46 11.39 4.31
C HIS A 276 12.48 12.26 3.03
N HIS A 277 12.60 13.58 3.16
CA HIS A 277 12.58 14.52 2.02
C HIS A 277 13.70 14.30 0.99
N THR A 278 14.77 13.57 1.34
CA THR A 278 15.84 13.17 0.40
C THR A 278 15.52 11.98 -0.47
N ILE A 279 14.32 11.39 -0.33
CA ILE A 279 13.90 10.24 -1.14
C ILE A 279 13.97 10.55 -2.63
N SER A 280 14.45 9.58 -3.42
CA SER A 280 14.45 9.70 -4.88
C SER A 280 13.04 9.53 -5.45
N GLU A 281 12.82 10.00 -6.69
CA GLU A 281 11.60 9.79 -7.45
C GLU A 281 11.24 8.27 -7.51
N ALA A 282 12.23 7.42 -7.83
CA ALA A 282 12.04 5.98 -7.87
C ALA A 282 11.73 5.37 -6.49
N GLY A 283 12.25 5.92 -5.40
CA GLY A 283 11.88 5.48 -4.05
C GLY A 283 10.44 5.85 -3.69
N LEU A 284 9.97 7.01 -4.11
CA LEU A 284 8.62 7.49 -3.81
C LEU A 284 7.56 6.79 -4.66
N VAL A 285 7.72 6.78 -5.97
CA VAL A 285 6.74 6.23 -6.94
C VAL A 285 6.94 4.75 -7.17
N GLY A 286 8.18 4.31 -7.13
CA GLY A 286 8.59 2.99 -7.52
C GLY A 286 9.44 3.03 -8.81
N GLY A 287 10.09 1.95 -9.11
CA GLY A 287 11.02 1.88 -10.25
C GLY A 287 11.88 0.64 -10.22
N GLY A 288 13.03 0.73 -10.86
CA GLY A 288 13.95 -0.40 -11.05
C GLY A 288 13.94 -0.88 -12.49
N THR A 289 14.81 -1.83 -12.82
CA THR A 289 14.80 -2.55 -14.11
C THR A 289 13.52 -3.34 -14.26
N THR A 290 13.16 -4.06 -13.21
CA THR A 290 11.82 -4.63 -13.00
C THR A 290 11.02 -3.68 -12.11
N PRO A 291 9.87 -3.15 -12.60
CA PRO A 291 9.07 -2.22 -11.84
C PRO A 291 8.65 -2.78 -10.48
N SER A 292 8.99 -2.06 -9.41
CA SER A 292 8.65 -2.37 -8.02
C SER A 292 7.91 -1.20 -7.39
N PRO A 293 6.91 -1.43 -6.51
CA PRO A 293 6.14 -0.37 -5.88
C PRO A 293 7.01 0.45 -4.93
N GLY A 294 6.78 1.79 -4.91
CA GLY A 294 7.42 2.74 -4.00
C GLY A 294 6.59 3.05 -2.76
N GLU A 295 7.02 4.07 -2.00
CA GLU A 295 6.36 4.49 -0.75
C GLU A 295 4.90 4.92 -0.94
N ILE A 296 4.54 5.46 -2.12
CA ILE A 296 3.15 5.79 -2.48
C ILE A 296 2.27 4.54 -2.48
N SER A 297 2.71 3.45 -3.13
CA SER A 297 1.95 2.20 -3.16
C SER A 297 2.01 1.47 -1.82
N LEU A 298 3.09 1.59 -1.06
CA LEU A 298 3.17 1.08 0.32
C LEU A 298 2.24 1.83 1.29
N ALA A 299 1.80 3.06 0.94
CA ALA A 299 0.79 3.80 1.69
C ALA A 299 -0.65 3.46 1.26
N HIS A 300 -0.85 2.48 0.37
CA HIS A 300 -2.17 2.07 -0.11
C HIS A 300 -3.11 1.72 1.04
N ASN A 301 -4.36 2.17 0.97
CA ASN A 301 -5.39 2.09 2.03
C ASN A 301 -4.97 2.71 3.38
N GLY A 302 -3.91 3.53 3.38
CA GLY A 302 -3.33 4.16 4.56
C GLY A 302 -3.00 5.63 4.36
N ILE A 303 -1.91 6.06 4.99
CA ILE A 303 -1.49 7.45 5.08
C ILE A 303 -0.07 7.58 4.52
N LEU A 304 0.10 8.54 3.60
CA LEU A 304 1.41 9.03 3.20
C LEU A 304 1.65 10.38 3.88
N PHE A 305 2.60 10.44 4.80
CA PHE A 305 2.98 11.65 5.50
C PHE A 305 4.26 12.24 4.92
N LEU A 306 4.18 13.48 4.45
CA LEU A 306 5.32 14.23 3.93
C LEU A 306 5.61 15.40 4.88
N ASP A 307 6.59 15.22 5.76
CA ASP A 307 7.08 16.30 6.61
C ASP A 307 8.04 17.20 5.83
N GLU A 308 8.10 18.47 6.21
CA GLU A 308 8.95 19.48 5.55
C GLU A 308 8.72 19.51 4.03
N LEU A 309 7.46 19.54 3.58
CA LEU A 309 7.06 19.43 2.18
C LEU A 309 7.90 20.28 1.20
N PRO A 310 8.29 21.56 1.47
CA PRO A 310 9.11 22.34 0.55
C PRO A 310 10.58 21.90 0.46
N GLU A 311 11.03 20.95 1.30
CA GLU A 311 12.39 20.42 1.24
C GLU A 311 12.53 19.24 0.28
N PHE A 312 11.43 18.63 -0.13
CA PHE A 312 11.44 17.63 -1.18
C PHE A 312 11.86 18.21 -2.53
N ASN A 313 12.53 17.40 -3.34
CA ASN A 313 12.85 17.78 -4.71
C ASN A 313 11.54 18.04 -5.48
N ARG A 314 11.48 19.15 -6.24
CA ARG A 314 10.31 19.53 -7.02
C ARG A 314 9.85 18.43 -7.98
N ARG A 315 10.77 17.71 -8.63
CA ARG A 315 10.43 16.59 -9.52
C ARG A 315 9.75 15.47 -8.76
N THR A 316 10.25 15.14 -7.57
CA THR A 316 9.68 14.13 -6.68
C THR A 316 8.26 14.49 -6.23
N LEU A 317 7.95 15.77 -6.04
CA LEU A 317 6.59 16.22 -5.72
C LEU A 317 5.66 16.18 -6.95
N GLU A 318 6.15 16.50 -8.14
CA GLU A 318 5.33 16.53 -9.35
C GLU A 318 4.81 15.13 -9.75
N VAL A 319 5.58 14.07 -9.52
CA VAL A 319 5.15 12.69 -9.84
C VAL A 319 4.01 12.19 -8.95
N MET A 320 3.74 12.85 -7.82
CA MET A 320 2.59 12.54 -6.96
C MET A 320 1.24 12.93 -7.57
N ARG A 321 1.23 13.77 -8.60
CA ARG A 321 -0.02 14.29 -9.18
C ARG A 321 -0.90 13.18 -9.74
N GLN A 322 -0.33 12.21 -10.42
CA GLN A 322 -1.07 11.08 -10.96
C GLN A 322 -1.69 10.20 -9.87
N PRO A 323 -0.94 9.68 -8.89
CA PRO A 323 -1.53 8.83 -7.84
C PRO A 323 -2.60 9.52 -7.00
N LEU A 324 -2.51 10.84 -6.79
CA LEU A 324 -3.53 11.59 -6.05
C LEU A 324 -4.83 11.79 -6.86
N GLU A 325 -4.81 11.68 -8.18
CA GLU A 325 -6.01 11.76 -9.03
C GLU A 325 -6.58 10.38 -9.39
N GLU A 326 -5.70 9.43 -9.74
CA GLU A 326 -6.08 8.14 -10.31
C GLU A 326 -6.09 7.00 -9.27
N ASN A 327 -5.60 7.24 -8.05
CA ASN A 327 -5.42 6.23 -6.99
C ASN A 327 -4.56 5.03 -7.43
N CYS A 328 -3.71 5.21 -8.41
CA CYS A 328 -2.75 4.21 -8.88
C CYS A 328 -1.46 4.87 -9.39
N VAL A 329 -0.42 4.06 -9.48
CA VAL A 329 0.88 4.42 -10.06
C VAL A 329 1.17 3.48 -11.20
N THR A 330 1.41 4.00 -12.41
CA THR A 330 1.83 3.19 -13.55
C THR A 330 3.29 3.45 -13.87
N ILE A 331 4.09 2.38 -13.85
CA ILE A 331 5.53 2.42 -14.15
C ILE A 331 5.75 1.68 -15.47
N SER A 332 6.20 2.40 -16.49
CA SER A 332 6.53 1.82 -17.79
C SER A 332 8.04 1.69 -17.95
N ARG A 333 8.50 0.50 -18.33
CA ARG A 333 9.90 0.15 -18.62
C ARG A 333 9.97 -0.71 -19.88
N ALA A 334 11.16 -1.02 -20.34
CA ALA A 334 11.35 -1.89 -21.51
C ALA A 334 10.76 -3.28 -21.33
N VAL A 335 10.71 -3.78 -20.11
CA VAL A 335 10.14 -5.09 -19.72
C VAL A 335 8.60 -5.09 -19.77
N GLY A 336 7.97 -3.91 -19.69
CA GLY A 336 6.51 -3.76 -19.69
C GLY A 336 6.03 -2.61 -18.82
N SER A 337 4.72 -2.43 -18.80
CA SER A 337 4.03 -1.46 -17.93
C SER A 337 3.34 -2.20 -16.79
N MET A 338 3.57 -1.74 -15.57
CA MET A 338 2.96 -2.29 -14.35
C MET A 338 2.24 -1.19 -13.60
N THR A 339 1.01 -1.48 -13.18
CA THR A 339 0.19 -0.55 -12.38
C THR A 339 0.07 -1.06 -10.95
N PHE A 340 0.37 -0.18 -10.01
CA PHE A 340 0.30 -0.45 -8.58
C PHE A 340 -0.82 0.37 -7.94
N PRO A 341 -1.59 -0.17 -7.00
CA PRO A 341 -2.61 0.58 -6.31
C PRO A 341 -1.98 1.67 -5.41
N ALA A 342 -2.65 2.81 -5.30
CA ALA A 342 -2.18 3.97 -4.54
C ALA A 342 -3.35 4.76 -3.94
N SER A 343 -4.38 4.09 -3.45
CA SER A 343 -5.52 4.68 -2.77
C SER A 343 -5.11 5.11 -1.37
N LEU A 344 -4.55 6.30 -1.22
CA LEU A 344 -3.97 6.80 0.03
C LEU A 344 -4.60 8.13 0.49
N MET A 345 -4.40 8.48 1.74
CA MET A 345 -4.63 9.81 2.28
C MET A 345 -3.27 10.54 2.39
N LEU A 346 -3.10 11.63 1.62
CA LEU A 346 -1.92 12.48 1.76
C LEU A 346 -2.09 13.41 2.95
N VAL A 347 -1.10 13.39 3.84
CA VAL A 347 -0.93 14.37 4.91
C VAL A 347 0.41 15.03 4.72
N ALA A 348 0.42 16.34 4.55
CA ALA A 348 1.65 17.09 4.37
C ALA A 348 1.82 18.08 5.53
N ALA A 349 3.06 18.30 5.94
CA ALA A 349 3.40 19.32 6.92
C ALA A 349 4.50 20.24 6.39
N MET A 350 4.42 21.51 6.73
CA MET A 350 5.45 22.49 6.37
C MET A 350 5.55 23.61 7.39
N ASN A 351 6.67 24.30 7.37
CA ASN A 351 6.85 25.53 8.09
C ASN A 351 6.36 26.74 7.25
N PRO A 352 5.95 27.86 7.87
CA PRO A 352 5.45 29.03 7.14
C PRO A 352 6.52 29.79 6.35
N CYS A 353 7.80 29.53 6.62
CA CYS A 353 8.97 30.14 5.95
C CYS A 353 10.23 29.32 6.26
N PRO A 354 11.38 29.58 5.62
CA PRO A 354 12.62 28.83 5.88
C PRO A 354 13.08 28.81 7.33
N CYS A 355 12.92 29.93 8.09
CA CYS A 355 13.26 29.95 9.53
C CYS A 355 12.16 29.36 10.42
N GLY A 356 10.93 29.16 9.88
CA GLY A 356 9.80 28.58 10.59
C GLY A 356 8.99 29.53 11.46
N PHE A 357 9.34 30.82 11.58
CA PHE A 357 8.75 31.73 12.58
C PHE A 357 7.91 32.86 11.99
N ARG A 358 7.52 32.81 10.71
CA ARG A 358 6.60 33.78 10.13
C ARG A 358 5.22 33.64 10.79
N GLY A 359 4.72 34.72 11.38
CA GLY A 359 3.45 34.74 12.13
C GLY A 359 3.56 34.19 13.56
N ASP A 360 4.73 33.78 14.04
CA ASP A 360 4.92 33.30 15.40
C ASP A 360 4.82 34.49 16.40
N PRO A 361 3.95 34.41 17.42
CA PRO A 361 3.77 35.51 18.37
C PRO A 361 4.96 35.71 19.31
N LYS A 362 5.85 34.74 19.46
CA LYS A 362 6.97 34.73 20.40
C LYS A 362 8.33 34.95 19.75
N ARG A 363 8.44 34.74 18.45
CA ARG A 363 9.73 34.79 17.71
C ARG A 363 9.59 35.58 16.43
N ASN A 364 10.55 36.47 16.17
CA ASN A 364 10.57 37.26 14.95
C ASN A 364 11.09 36.44 13.75
N CYS A 365 10.43 36.54 12.62
CA CYS A 365 10.89 36.00 11.37
C CYS A 365 11.97 36.88 10.77
N ASN A 366 13.14 36.31 10.44
CA ASN A 366 14.28 37.02 9.83
C ASN A 366 14.40 36.74 8.31
N CYS A 367 13.40 36.11 7.70
CA CYS A 367 13.43 35.80 6.27
C CYS A 367 13.03 37.03 5.44
N SER A 368 13.77 37.31 4.39
CA SER A 368 13.35 38.31 3.40
C SER A 368 12.18 37.79 2.57
N PRO A 369 11.31 38.68 2.03
CA PRO A 369 10.18 38.27 1.18
C PRO A 369 10.60 37.35 0.02
N ILE A 370 11.72 37.62 -0.63
CA ILE A 370 12.27 36.83 -1.73
C ILE A 370 12.62 35.39 -1.27
N HIS A 371 13.16 35.22 -0.07
CA HIS A 371 13.47 33.90 0.47
C HIS A 371 12.20 33.11 0.80
N ILE A 372 11.16 33.79 1.30
CA ILE A 372 9.85 33.17 1.58
C ILE A 372 9.20 32.73 0.27
N GLU A 373 9.16 33.61 -0.74
CA GLU A 373 8.59 33.30 -2.05
C GLU A 373 9.31 32.11 -2.70
N ARG A 374 10.65 32.10 -2.70
CA ARG A 374 11.45 30.96 -3.22
C ARG A 374 11.17 29.67 -2.46
N TYR A 375 10.94 29.72 -1.17
CA TYR A 375 10.61 28.56 -0.34
C TYR A 375 9.23 27.99 -0.71
N LEU A 376 8.22 28.85 -0.78
CA LEU A 376 6.86 28.47 -1.11
C LEU A 376 6.72 28.01 -2.58
N SER A 377 7.42 28.61 -3.52
CA SER A 377 7.39 28.27 -4.96
C SER A 377 7.98 26.89 -5.28
N LYS A 378 8.62 26.22 -4.33
CA LYS A 378 9.02 24.81 -4.49
C LYS A 378 7.80 23.89 -4.61
N ILE A 379 6.67 24.24 -4.00
CA ILE A 379 5.41 23.52 -4.13
C ILE A 379 4.63 24.12 -5.29
N SER A 380 4.26 23.29 -6.25
CA SER A 380 3.51 23.78 -7.42
C SER A 380 2.04 24.00 -7.07
N GLY A 381 1.43 25.02 -7.70
CA GLY A 381 -0.01 25.27 -7.59
C GLY A 381 -0.86 24.02 -7.89
N PRO A 382 -0.58 23.28 -8.99
CA PRO A 382 -1.28 22.04 -9.28
C PRO A 382 -1.21 20.95 -8.21
N LEU A 383 -0.15 20.87 -7.42
CA LEU A 383 -0.08 19.94 -6.28
C LEU A 383 -0.94 20.43 -5.11
N LEU A 384 -0.87 21.73 -4.80
CA LEU A 384 -1.72 22.37 -3.77
C LEU A 384 -3.20 22.24 -4.10
N ASP A 385 -3.54 22.42 -5.38
CA ASP A 385 -4.90 22.18 -5.87
C ASP A 385 -5.42 20.75 -5.64
N ARG A 386 -4.56 19.79 -5.30
CA ARG A 386 -4.95 18.42 -4.98
C ARG A 386 -5.12 18.16 -3.49
N ILE A 387 -4.64 19.06 -2.65
CA ILE A 387 -4.86 18.97 -1.19
C ILE A 387 -6.17 19.68 -0.86
N ASP A 388 -7.06 19.03 -0.13
CA ASP A 388 -8.44 19.50 0.10
C ASP A 388 -8.54 20.49 1.26
N ILE A 389 -7.81 20.21 2.33
CA ILE A 389 -7.86 20.92 3.62
C ILE A 389 -6.50 21.52 3.92
N HIS A 390 -6.45 22.82 4.14
CA HIS A 390 -5.26 23.54 4.58
C HIS A 390 -5.52 24.16 5.94
N ILE A 391 -4.67 23.84 6.94
CA ILE A 391 -4.81 24.37 8.28
C ILE A 391 -3.52 24.98 8.79
N GLU A 392 -3.68 26.03 9.62
CA GLU A 392 -2.59 26.51 10.45
C GLU A 392 -2.63 25.80 11.81
N VAL A 393 -1.46 25.33 12.26
CA VAL A 393 -1.26 24.64 13.53
C VAL A 393 -0.47 25.58 14.46
N PRO A 394 -1.15 26.34 15.31
CA PRO A 394 -0.50 27.30 16.21
C PRO A 394 0.26 26.58 17.34
N PRO A 395 1.24 27.23 17.97
CA PRO A 395 1.90 26.71 19.16
C PRO A 395 0.92 26.57 20.33
N VAL A 396 1.01 25.45 21.04
CA VAL A 396 0.16 25.18 22.21
C VAL A 396 0.58 26.11 23.38
N PRO A 397 -0.35 26.85 24.00
CA PRO A 397 -0.05 27.65 25.20
C PRO A 397 0.44 26.77 26.36
N PHE A 398 1.41 27.26 27.13
CA PHE A 398 1.95 26.53 28.28
C PHE A 398 0.87 26.02 29.24
N ARG A 399 -0.18 26.82 29.44
CA ARG A 399 -1.33 26.49 30.30
C ARG A 399 -2.06 25.23 29.86
N GLU A 400 -2.17 24.99 28.55
CA GLU A 400 -2.80 23.79 28.00
C GLU A 400 -1.85 22.57 28.09
N LEU A 401 -0.53 22.81 27.96
CA LEU A 401 0.48 21.72 28.09
C LEU A 401 0.56 21.21 29.53
N SER A 402 0.42 22.09 30.52
CA SER A 402 0.49 21.76 31.95
C SER A 402 -0.84 21.29 32.54
N ASN A 403 -1.94 21.32 31.78
CA ASN A 403 -3.22 20.84 32.23
C ASN A 403 -3.21 19.30 32.33
N GLU A 404 -3.69 18.78 33.48
CA GLU A 404 -3.85 17.34 33.72
C GLU A 404 -5.02 16.72 32.92
N GLN A 405 -5.90 17.55 32.35
CA GLN A 405 -6.97 17.07 31.51
C GLN A 405 -6.39 16.37 30.26
N THR A 406 -6.74 15.12 30.10
CA THR A 406 -6.45 14.36 28.87
C THR A 406 -7.24 14.96 27.71
N GLY A 407 -6.60 15.09 26.55
CA GLY A 407 -7.29 15.49 25.31
C GLY A 407 -8.36 14.48 24.90
N THR A 408 -9.14 14.80 23.89
CA THR A 408 -10.09 13.86 23.26
C THR A 408 -9.35 12.62 22.80
N ASP A 409 -9.78 11.44 23.23
CA ASP A 409 -9.15 10.16 22.90
C ASP A 409 -9.44 9.71 21.46
N SER A 410 -8.59 8.84 20.95
CA SER A 410 -8.72 8.28 19.59
C SER A 410 -10.04 7.55 19.39
N ARG A 411 -10.56 6.90 20.42
CA ARG A 411 -11.80 6.14 20.36
C ARG A 411 -12.99 7.04 20.06
N THR A 412 -13.12 8.14 20.79
CA THR A 412 -14.20 9.12 20.60
C THR A 412 -14.18 9.71 19.18
N ILE A 413 -12.98 10.10 18.69
CA ILE A 413 -12.84 10.64 17.33
C ILE A 413 -13.16 9.54 16.29
N ARG A 414 -12.70 8.32 16.51
CA ARG A 414 -12.94 7.19 15.62
C ARG A 414 -14.43 6.86 15.49
N GLU A 415 -15.19 6.91 16.60
CA GLU A 415 -16.63 6.68 16.59
C GLU A 415 -17.34 7.69 15.66
N GLN A 416 -16.96 8.98 15.72
CA GLN A 416 -17.48 10.01 14.81
C GLN A 416 -17.11 9.72 13.35
N VAL A 417 -15.85 9.36 13.09
CA VAL A 417 -15.37 9.04 11.73
C VAL A 417 -16.11 7.81 11.16
N VAL A 418 -16.31 6.76 11.96
CA VAL A 418 -17.02 5.54 11.55
C VAL A 418 -18.49 5.85 11.22
N GLN A 419 -19.18 6.65 12.05
CA GLN A 419 -20.56 7.06 11.79
C GLN A 419 -20.69 7.85 10.49
N ALA A 420 -19.83 8.85 10.27
CA ALA A 420 -19.82 9.63 9.03
C ALA A 420 -19.54 8.77 7.79
N ARG A 421 -18.61 7.81 7.91
CA ARG A 421 -18.30 6.88 6.81
C ARG A 421 -19.43 5.88 6.53
N ALA A 422 -20.17 5.45 7.54
CA ALA A 422 -21.34 4.60 7.35
C ALA A 422 -22.42 5.31 6.50
N ILE A 423 -22.68 6.61 6.75
CA ILE A 423 -23.57 7.44 5.92
C ILE A 423 -23.09 7.51 4.47
N GLN A 424 -21.78 7.66 4.27
CA GLN A 424 -21.17 7.72 2.93
C GLN A 424 -21.26 6.38 2.21
N GLN A 425 -20.97 5.28 2.89
CA GLN A 425 -21.07 3.93 2.31
C GLN A 425 -22.49 3.63 1.82
N GLU A 426 -23.52 3.99 2.62
CA GLU A 426 -24.91 3.83 2.18
C GLU A 426 -25.25 4.73 0.98
N ARG A 427 -24.77 6.00 0.98
CA ARG A 427 -24.93 6.95 -0.13
C ARG A 427 -24.34 6.44 -1.44
N PHE A 428 -23.18 5.78 -1.38
CA PHE A 428 -22.43 5.32 -2.54
C PHE A 428 -22.61 3.83 -2.85
N ARG A 429 -23.57 3.17 -2.21
CA ARG A 429 -23.82 1.74 -2.41
C ARG A 429 -23.96 1.41 -3.90
N GLY A 430 -23.16 0.46 -4.40
CA GLY A 430 -23.11 0.07 -5.80
C GLY A 430 -22.46 1.09 -6.74
N GLN A 431 -21.70 2.06 -6.22
CA GLN A 431 -20.98 3.05 -7.01
C GLN A 431 -19.46 2.87 -6.86
N THR A 432 -18.70 3.47 -7.80
CA THR A 432 -17.24 3.41 -7.81
C THR A 432 -16.57 4.22 -6.69
N SER A 433 -17.24 5.30 -6.21
CA SER A 433 -16.75 6.08 -5.07
C SER A 433 -17.34 5.55 -3.78
N SER A 434 -16.53 5.42 -2.76
CA SER A 434 -16.95 4.99 -1.43
C SER A 434 -16.95 6.12 -0.38
N LEU A 435 -16.25 7.22 -0.63
CA LEU A 435 -16.08 8.34 0.30
C LEU A 435 -16.21 9.69 -0.41
N ASN A 436 -16.57 10.73 0.34
CA ASN A 436 -16.84 12.05 -0.23
C ASN A 436 -15.62 12.67 -0.93
N GLY A 437 -14.41 12.47 -0.43
CA GLY A 437 -13.18 12.98 -1.04
C GLY A 437 -12.93 12.46 -2.46
N THR A 438 -13.54 11.32 -2.82
CA THR A 438 -13.37 10.67 -4.13
C THR A 438 -14.57 10.85 -5.06
N MET A 439 -15.55 11.69 -4.69
CA MET A 439 -16.73 11.96 -5.54
C MET A 439 -16.33 12.46 -6.92
N SER A 440 -16.94 11.90 -7.95
CA SER A 440 -16.88 12.43 -9.31
C SER A 440 -17.70 13.73 -9.46
N PRO A 441 -17.47 14.54 -10.49
CA PRO A 441 -18.27 15.75 -10.73
C PRO A 441 -19.79 15.49 -10.86
N ARG A 442 -20.18 14.30 -11.34
CA ARG A 442 -21.60 13.90 -11.40
C ARG A 442 -22.18 13.65 -10.00
N GLN A 443 -21.39 13.02 -9.12
CA GLN A 443 -21.79 12.75 -7.74
C GLN A 443 -21.84 14.03 -6.90
N ILE A 444 -20.91 14.97 -7.09
CA ILE A 444 -20.94 16.29 -6.44
C ILE A 444 -22.28 16.98 -6.78
N ARG A 445 -22.65 17.07 -8.07
CA ARG A 445 -23.93 17.68 -8.46
C ARG A 445 -25.16 16.98 -7.88
N LYS A 446 -25.07 15.67 -7.64
CA LYS A 446 -26.18 14.88 -7.08
C LYS A 446 -26.30 15.03 -5.56
N PHE A 447 -25.17 14.97 -4.84
CA PHE A 447 -25.14 14.81 -3.38
C PHE A 447 -24.72 16.07 -2.60
N CYS A 448 -24.16 17.08 -3.27
CA CYS A 448 -23.71 18.33 -2.64
C CYS A 448 -24.61 19.51 -3.05
N LYS A 449 -25.94 19.33 -2.97
CA LYS A 449 -26.90 20.39 -3.24
C LYS A 449 -26.86 21.41 -2.09
N LEU A 450 -26.80 22.70 -2.44
CA LEU A 450 -26.81 23.82 -1.51
C LEU A 450 -28.18 24.47 -1.44
N ALA A 451 -28.53 25.00 -0.27
CA ALA A 451 -29.62 25.96 -0.13
C ALA A 451 -29.21 27.31 -0.75
N LYS A 452 -30.18 28.16 -1.10
CA LYS A 452 -29.90 29.46 -1.78
C LYS A 452 -28.93 30.35 -1.01
N ASP A 453 -29.02 30.40 0.32
CA ASP A 453 -28.15 31.22 1.16
C ASP A 453 -26.70 30.67 1.15
N ALA A 454 -26.54 29.35 1.20
CA ALA A 454 -25.25 28.70 1.12
C ALA A 454 -24.63 28.88 -0.30
N GLU A 455 -25.43 28.82 -1.36
CA GLU A 455 -24.97 29.07 -2.74
C GLU A 455 -24.46 30.51 -2.90
N SER A 456 -25.20 31.49 -2.36
CA SER A 456 -24.80 32.90 -2.36
C SER A 456 -23.48 33.12 -1.60
N LEU A 457 -23.31 32.49 -0.43
CA LEU A 457 -22.07 32.53 0.33
C LEU A 457 -20.90 31.95 -0.45
N LEU A 458 -21.09 30.77 -1.08
CA LEU A 458 -20.03 30.14 -1.89
C LEU A 458 -19.61 31.02 -3.05
N LYS A 459 -20.57 31.63 -3.75
CA LYS A 459 -20.29 32.55 -4.85
C LYS A 459 -19.45 33.74 -4.39
N THR A 460 -19.83 34.39 -3.29
CA THR A 460 -19.09 35.53 -2.71
C THR A 460 -17.67 35.10 -2.34
N ALA A 461 -17.51 33.95 -1.65
CA ALA A 461 -16.21 33.45 -1.26
C ALA A 461 -15.31 33.12 -2.48
N MET A 462 -15.89 32.54 -3.56
CA MET A 462 -15.15 32.26 -4.80
C MET A 462 -14.63 33.55 -5.46
N GLU A 463 -15.46 34.60 -5.50
CA GLU A 463 -15.11 35.90 -6.09
C GLU A 463 -14.06 36.63 -5.24
N GLU A 464 -14.25 36.71 -3.92
CA GLU A 464 -13.36 37.42 -3.01
C GLU A 464 -11.99 36.75 -2.81
N MET A 465 -11.96 35.41 -2.80
CA MET A 465 -10.73 34.65 -2.59
C MET A 465 -10.05 34.26 -3.91
N GLY A 466 -10.67 34.50 -5.08
CA GLY A 466 -10.12 34.15 -6.39
C GLY A 466 -9.94 32.64 -6.57
N LEU A 467 -10.85 31.81 -6.03
CA LEU A 467 -10.72 30.36 -6.01
C LEU A 467 -11.00 29.73 -7.37
N SER A 468 -10.28 28.66 -7.69
CA SER A 468 -10.45 27.92 -8.93
C SER A 468 -11.72 27.04 -8.92
N ALA A 469 -12.18 26.59 -10.11
CA ALA A 469 -13.26 25.60 -10.21
C ALA A 469 -12.96 24.29 -9.48
N ARG A 470 -11.67 23.90 -9.37
CA ARG A 470 -11.27 22.74 -8.57
C ARG A 470 -11.46 22.98 -7.09
N ALA A 471 -11.15 24.18 -6.60
CA ALA A 471 -11.39 24.57 -5.20
C ALA A 471 -12.88 24.54 -4.86
N HIS A 472 -13.76 24.98 -5.78
CA HIS A 472 -15.22 24.87 -5.65
C HIS A 472 -15.65 23.42 -5.36
N ASP A 473 -15.24 22.48 -6.20
CA ASP A 473 -15.61 21.07 -6.04
C ASP A 473 -15.08 20.47 -4.72
N LYS A 474 -13.89 20.89 -4.29
CA LYS A 474 -13.30 20.47 -3.00
C LYS A 474 -14.06 21.02 -1.80
N ILE A 475 -14.40 22.30 -1.84
CA ILE A 475 -15.23 22.91 -0.79
C ILE A 475 -16.54 22.14 -0.64
N LEU A 476 -17.20 21.79 -1.75
CA LEU A 476 -18.44 21.01 -1.71
C LEU A 476 -18.25 19.60 -1.13
N ARG A 477 -17.18 18.90 -1.48
CA ARG A 477 -16.87 17.58 -0.92
C ARG A 477 -16.61 17.64 0.58
N VAL A 478 -15.83 18.64 1.02
CA VAL A 478 -15.52 18.86 2.45
C VAL A 478 -16.76 19.26 3.21
N SER A 479 -17.58 20.19 2.68
CA SER A 479 -18.86 20.60 3.29
C SER A 479 -19.81 19.41 3.46
N ARG A 480 -19.87 18.49 2.47
CA ARG A 480 -20.69 17.27 2.60
C ARG A 480 -20.17 16.37 3.70
N THR A 481 -18.85 16.28 3.86
CA THR A 481 -18.24 15.47 4.93
C THR A 481 -18.54 16.08 6.33
N ILE A 482 -18.48 17.41 6.45
CA ILE A 482 -18.82 18.11 7.68
C ILE A 482 -20.30 17.87 8.03
N ALA A 483 -21.19 17.98 7.04
CA ALA A 483 -22.61 17.71 7.24
C ALA A 483 -22.89 16.24 7.62
N ASP A 484 -22.11 15.28 7.09
CA ASP A 484 -22.21 13.87 7.48
C ASP A 484 -21.75 13.64 8.93
N LEU A 485 -20.71 14.34 9.37
CA LEU A 485 -20.25 14.32 10.77
C LEU A 485 -21.29 14.88 11.74
N ASP A 486 -22.06 15.89 11.30
CA ASP A 486 -23.12 16.50 12.09
C ASP A 486 -24.47 15.77 11.92
N GLY A 487 -24.53 14.66 11.13
CA GLY A 487 -25.74 13.89 10.87
C GLY A 487 -26.79 14.64 10.03
N ALA A 488 -26.40 15.69 9.31
CA ALA A 488 -27.29 16.53 8.53
C ALA A 488 -27.53 15.99 7.11
N GLU A 489 -28.79 15.97 6.65
CA GLU A 489 -29.13 15.56 5.28
C GLU A 489 -28.69 16.57 4.23
N ALA A 490 -28.77 17.87 4.53
CA ALA A 490 -28.42 18.97 3.64
C ALA A 490 -27.12 19.66 4.07
N ILE A 491 -26.47 20.31 3.12
CA ILE A 491 -25.31 21.18 3.40
C ILE A 491 -25.85 22.57 3.71
N ASP A 492 -25.68 23.00 4.96
CA ASP A 492 -26.08 24.32 5.45
C ASP A 492 -24.90 25.30 5.50
N VAL A 493 -25.21 26.58 5.76
CA VAL A 493 -24.23 27.67 5.85
C VAL A 493 -23.06 27.38 6.82
N PRO A 494 -23.26 26.82 8.03
CA PRO A 494 -22.14 26.51 8.92
C PRO A 494 -21.17 25.49 8.32
N HIS A 495 -21.67 24.41 7.68
CA HIS A 495 -20.84 23.39 7.06
C HIS A 495 -19.99 23.95 5.92
N LEU A 496 -20.59 24.85 5.14
CA LEU A 496 -19.90 25.51 4.04
C LEU A 496 -18.86 26.52 4.54
N THR A 497 -19.18 27.29 5.60
CA THR A 497 -18.25 28.25 6.21
C THR A 497 -17.01 27.55 6.76
N GLU A 498 -17.17 26.42 7.46
CA GLU A 498 -16.05 25.62 7.94
C GLU A 498 -15.18 25.13 6.76
N ALA A 499 -15.79 24.62 5.69
CA ALA A 499 -15.07 24.15 4.51
C ALA A 499 -14.32 25.26 3.75
N ILE A 500 -14.91 26.47 3.66
CA ILE A 500 -14.25 27.64 3.07
C ILE A 500 -13.04 28.07 3.92
N ASN A 501 -13.17 28.04 5.24
CA ASN A 501 -12.07 28.37 6.15
C ASN A 501 -10.86 27.43 5.96
N TYR A 502 -11.07 26.18 5.61
CA TYR A 502 -9.99 25.25 5.26
C TYR A 502 -9.28 25.59 3.94
N ARG A 503 -9.76 26.60 3.18
CA ARG A 503 -9.11 27.12 1.97
C ARG A 503 -8.64 28.58 2.14
N ALA A 504 -8.81 29.17 3.34
CA ALA A 504 -8.41 30.56 3.59
C ALA A 504 -6.92 30.84 3.36
N LEU A 505 -6.07 29.82 3.56
CA LEU A 505 -4.63 29.92 3.35
C LEU A 505 -4.24 30.01 1.86
N ASP A 506 -5.11 29.67 0.93
CA ASP A 506 -4.84 29.79 -0.53
C ASP A 506 -4.54 31.26 -0.89
N ARG A 507 -5.22 32.23 -0.26
CA ARG A 507 -5.00 33.65 -0.50
C ARG A 507 -3.78 34.20 0.26
N SER A 508 -3.59 33.80 1.52
CA SER A 508 -2.60 34.43 2.39
C SER A 508 -1.17 33.95 2.15
N TYR A 509 -0.99 32.73 1.67
CA TYR A 509 0.32 32.12 1.49
C TYR A 509 0.78 32.04 0.04
N TRP A 510 -0.16 31.94 -0.94
CA TRP A 510 0.17 31.57 -2.33
C TRP A 510 -0.05 32.70 -3.34
N THR A 511 -0.67 33.82 -2.96
CA THR A 511 -0.96 34.96 -3.86
C THR A 511 -0.10 36.20 -3.60
N MET A 512 1.13 36.02 -3.08
CA MET A 512 2.08 37.13 -2.95
C MET A 512 2.78 37.45 -4.25
#